data_78b258d3948e651a676fc652d60ca20c
#
_entry.id   78b258d3948e651a676fc652d60ca20c
#
_cell.length_a   1.000
_cell.length_b   1.000
_cell.length_c   1.000
_cell.angle_alpha   90.00
_cell.angle_beta   90.00
_cell.angle_gamma   90.00
#
_symmetry.space_group_name_H-M   'P 1'
#
loop_
_entity.id
_entity.type
_entity.pdbx_description
1 polymer ?
#
loop_
_entity_poly.entity_id
_entity_poly.type
_entity_poly.pdbx_seq_one_letter_code
_entity_poly.pdbx_strand_id
1 'polypeptide(L)'
;MQKKIRAILLLLLFCHMSFLGTVSDERPFFDLCGRAEAGWWSTTELSFDDLYSSVSSRGVTLSDKLRSNEGCTVSMVGFMAPPLTPTINFFVLTREPMSICPFCGSDADWPTDIVVVKLDNPVTALPFDSPIRVIGTLELGSEVDAETGFVSLVRIKASSLEAM
;
A
#
# COMPACT_ATOMS: atom_id res chain seq x y z
N MET A 1 -23.86 -3.94 -65.53
CA MET A 1 -23.57 -2.94 -64.46
C MET A 1 -24.12 -3.34 -63.10
N GLN A 2 -25.30 -3.93 -62.98
CA GLN A 2 -25.90 -4.28 -61.66
C GLN A 2 -25.14 -5.35 -60.82
N LYS A 3 -24.44 -6.29 -61.44
CA LYS A 3 -23.68 -7.31 -60.69
C LYS A 3 -22.44 -6.74 -59.95
N LYS A 4 -21.82 -5.69 -60.46
CA LYS A 4 -20.66 -5.03 -59.79
C LYS A 4 -21.06 -4.16 -58.63
N ILE A 5 -22.25 -3.56 -58.66
CA ILE A 5 -22.79 -2.71 -57.59
C ILE A 5 -23.19 -3.58 -56.38
N ARG A 6 -23.73 -4.80 -56.60
CA ARG A 6 -24.09 -5.74 -55.53
C ARG A 6 -22.84 -6.29 -54.80
N ALA A 7 -21.73 -6.52 -55.52
CA ALA A 7 -20.48 -6.96 -54.90
C ALA A 7 -19.83 -5.89 -54.00
N ILE A 8 -19.90 -4.64 -54.40
CA ILE A 8 -19.35 -3.51 -53.62
C ILE A 8 -20.20 -3.26 -52.37
N LEU A 9 -21.55 -3.40 -52.47
CA LEU A 9 -22.43 -3.22 -51.32
C LEU A 9 -22.27 -4.35 -50.28
N LEU A 10 -22.01 -5.58 -50.70
CA LEU A 10 -21.70 -6.71 -49.82
C LEU A 10 -20.33 -6.59 -49.15
N LEU A 11 -19.33 -6.00 -49.82
CA LEU A 11 -17.99 -5.76 -49.24
C LEU A 11 -18.03 -4.66 -48.17
N LEU A 12 -18.88 -3.64 -48.34
CA LEU A 12 -19.06 -2.58 -47.35
C LEU A 12 -19.85 -3.04 -46.11
N LEU A 13 -20.77 -3.98 -46.27
CA LEU A 13 -21.49 -4.60 -45.12
C LEU A 13 -20.60 -5.52 -44.31
N PHE A 14 -19.61 -6.20 -44.93
CA PHE A 14 -18.67 -7.06 -44.23
C PHE A 14 -17.59 -6.28 -43.46
N CYS A 15 -17.28 -5.05 -43.86
CA CYS A 15 -16.32 -4.20 -43.16
C CYS A 15 -16.88 -3.57 -41.88
N HIS A 16 -18.22 -3.59 -41.67
CA HIS A 16 -18.85 -3.03 -40.46
C HIS A 16 -19.08 -4.04 -39.35
N MET A 17 -18.85 -5.34 -39.59
CA MET A 17 -19.04 -6.37 -38.56
C MET A 17 -17.74 -6.82 -37.85
N SER A 18 -16.59 -6.27 -38.21
CA SER A 18 -15.29 -6.67 -37.60
C SER A 18 -14.82 -5.70 -36.50
N PHE A 19 -15.64 -4.77 -36.05
CA PHE A 19 -15.27 -3.83 -34.98
C PHE A 19 -16.13 -4.01 -33.70
N LEU A 20 -16.54 -5.27 -33.43
CA LEU A 20 -16.89 -5.67 -32.07
C LEU A 20 -15.60 -6.20 -31.40
N GLY A 21 -14.62 -5.31 -31.28
CA GLY A 21 -13.52 -5.52 -30.38
C GLY A 21 -14.07 -5.70 -28.98
N THR A 22 -13.77 -6.83 -28.38
CA THR A 22 -13.90 -7.06 -26.94
C THR A 22 -13.25 -5.89 -26.25
N VAL A 23 -14.06 -5.02 -25.67
CA VAL A 23 -13.59 -4.07 -24.67
C VAL A 23 -13.16 -4.96 -23.50
N SER A 24 -11.88 -5.33 -23.48
CA SER A 24 -11.22 -5.73 -22.27
C SER A 24 -11.39 -4.54 -21.33
N ASP A 25 -12.15 -4.73 -20.27
CA ASP A 25 -12.27 -3.83 -19.12
C ASP A 25 -10.90 -3.85 -18.39
N GLU A 26 -9.87 -3.37 -19.07
CA GLU A 26 -8.63 -2.96 -18.45
C GLU A 26 -8.92 -1.61 -17.79
N ARG A 27 -9.51 -1.68 -16.60
CA ARG A 27 -9.57 -0.52 -15.71
C ARG A 27 -8.13 -0.08 -15.49
N PRO A 28 -7.76 1.13 -15.89
CA PRO A 28 -6.43 1.61 -15.61
C PRO A 28 -6.25 1.60 -14.09
N PHE A 29 -5.22 0.89 -13.65
CA PHE A 29 -4.80 0.73 -12.24
C PHE A 29 -4.63 2.07 -11.47
N PHE A 30 -4.74 3.19 -12.17
CA PHE A 30 -4.53 4.54 -11.64
C PHE A 30 -5.74 5.18 -10.94
N ASP A 31 -6.91 4.51 -10.86
CA ASP A 31 -8.13 5.16 -10.38
C ASP A 31 -8.60 4.69 -8.98
N LEU A 32 -7.74 3.99 -8.22
CA LEU A 32 -8.06 3.48 -6.88
C LEU A 32 -7.72 4.48 -5.75
N CYS A 33 -6.85 5.45 -5.99
CA CYS A 33 -6.48 6.45 -5.00
C CYS A 33 -7.48 7.59 -4.91
N GLY A 34 -8.58 7.36 -4.22
CA GLY A 34 -9.43 8.40 -3.68
C GLY A 34 -10.12 9.28 -4.71
N ARG A 35 -11.34 8.91 -5.04
CA ARG A 35 -12.33 9.80 -5.65
C ARG A 35 -12.75 10.89 -4.65
N ALA A 36 -11.81 11.76 -4.29
CA ALA A 36 -12.07 13.04 -3.67
C ALA A 36 -11.57 14.10 -4.63
N GLU A 37 -12.44 15.04 -4.95
CA GLU A 37 -12.24 16.20 -5.82
C GLU A 37 -11.14 17.13 -5.27
N ALA A 38 -9.89 16.71 -5.30
CA ALA A 38 -8.75 17.56 -4.97
C ALA A 38 -7.47 16.97 -5.58
N GLY A 39 -6.92 17.68 -6.53
CA GLY A 39 -5.53 17.68 -7.00
C GLY A 39 -4.68 16.41 -6.88
N TRP A 40 -3.84 16.20 -7.84
CA TRP A 40 -2.88 15.10 -8.08
C TRP A 40 -1.96 14.72 -6.90
N TRP A 41 -2.16 15.25 -5.68
CA TRP A 41 -1.27 15.12 -4.53
C TRP A 41 -2.02 14.90 -3.21
N SER A 42 -3.15 14.22 -3.19
CA SER A 42 -3.84 13.97 -1.92
C SER A 42 -3.16 12.82 -1.17
N THR A 43 -2.41 13.16 -0.13
CA THR A 43 -1.90 12.21 0.86
C THR A 43 -3.02 11.93 1.86
N THR A 44 -3.41 10.65 2.00
CA THR A 44 -4.40 10.25 3.02
C THR A 44 -3.71 10.11 4.36
N GLU A 45 -4.19 10.79 5.39
CA GLU A 45 -3.72 10.59 6.75
C GLU A 45 -4.37 9.34 7.36
N LEU A 46 -3.52 8.42 7.82
CA LEU A 46 -3.88 7.20 8.52
C LEU A 46 -3.40 7.26 9.97
N SER A 47 -4.19 6.70 10.85
CA SER A 47 -3.83 6.43 12.24
C SER A 47 -3.78 4.92 12.50
N PHE A 48 -3.25 4.50 13.65
CA PHE A 48 -3.28 3.08 14.05
C PHE A 48 -4.70 2.56 14.26
N ASP A 49 -5.66 3.44 14.60
CA ASP A 49 -7.07 3.06 14.74
C ASP A 49 -7.74 2.76 13.38
N ASP A 50 -7.15 3.22 12.29
CA ASP A 50 -7.64 2.98 10.94
C ASP A 50 -7.17 1.63 10.34
N LEU A 51 -6.28 0.90 11.00
CA LEU A 51 -5.66 -0.31 10.45
C LEU A 51 -6.64 -1.49 10.41
N TYR A 52 -7.40 -1.72 11.48
CA TYR A 52 -8.22 -2.91 11.63
C TYR A 52 -9.66 -2.58 12.01
N SER A 53 -10.60 -3.26 11.35
CA SER A 53 -12.03 -3.21 11.74
C SER A 53 -12.34 -4.20 12.86
N SER A 54 -11.58 -5.28 12.98
CA SER A 54 -11.70 -6.24 14.07
C SER A 54 -10.39 -6.97 14.35
N VAL A 55 -10.20 -7.29 15.62
CA VAL A 55 -9.08 -8.08 16.14
C VAL A 55 -9.64 -9.23 16.97
N SER A 56 -9.24 -10.45 16.70
CA SER A 56 -9.70 -11.64 17.41
C SER A 56 -8.59 -12.69 17.51
N SER A 57 -8.80 -13.71 18.33
CA SER A 57 -7.90 -14.88 18.43
C SER A 57 -7.76 -15.68 17.14
N ARG A 58 -8.60 -15.43 16.13
CA ARG A 58 -8.53 -16.04 14.80
C ARG A 58 -7.77 -15.19 13.77
N GLY A 59 -7.32 -14.02 14.17
CA GLY A 59 -6.61 -13.06 13.32
C GLY A 59 -7.25 -11.68 13.30
N VAL A 60 -6.78 -10.86 12.40
CA VAL A 60 -7.19 -9.47 12.22
C VAL A 60 -7.92 -9.28 10.90
N THR A 61 -8.86 -8.33 10.87
CA THR A 61 -9.55 -7.91 9.64
C THR A 61 -9.15 -6.48 9.34
N LEU A 62 -8.54 -6.26 8.17
CA LEU A 62 -8.16 -4.91 7.72
C LEU A 62 -9.42 -4.05 7.54
N SER A 63 -9.33 -2.77 7.90
CA SER A 63 -10.44 -1.83 7.74
C SER A 63 -10.69 -1.50 6.27
N ASP A 64 -11.90 -1.01 5.96
CA ASP A 64 -12.25 -0.57 4.61
C ASP A 64 -11.45 0.69 4.22
N LYS A 65 -11.19 1.59 5.17
CA LYS A 65 -10.34 2.77 4.96
C LYS A 65 -8.94 2.36 4.54
N LEU A 66 -8.34 1.38 5.21
CA LEU A 66 -7.01 0.89 4.87
C LEU A 66 -7.00 0.24 3.48
N ARG A 67 -7.97 -0.65 3.18
CA ARG A 67 -8.08 -1.36 1.89
C ARG A 67 -8.27 -0.41 0.72
N SER A 68 -9.10 0.63 0.89
CA SER A 68 -9.36 1.62 -0.17
C SER A 68 -8.16 2.51 -0.49
N ASN A 69 -7.15 2.53 0.38
CA ASN A 69 -5.91 3.28 0.18
C ASN A 69 -4.71 2.41 -0.20
N GLU A 70 -4.91 1.12 -0.50
CA GLU A 70 -3.83 0.25 -0.99
C GLU A 70 -3.25 0.79 -2.30
N GLY A 71 -1.92 0.88 -2.38
CA GLY A 71 -1.19 1.47 -3.52
C GLY A 71 -1.19 3.00 -3.55
N CYS A 72 -1.90 3.67 -2.65
CA CYS A 72 -1.98 5.13 -2.57
C CYS A 72 -0.89 5.70 -1.66
N THR A 73 -0.62 7.00 -1.83
CA THR A 73 0.26 7.75 -0.92
C THR A 73 -0.48 8.06 0.37
N VAL A 74 0.07 7.59 1.48
CA VAL A 74 -0.46 7.79 2.82
C VAL A 74 0.56 8.50 3.71
N SER A 75 0.07 9.12 4.77
CA SER A 75 0.87 9.71 5.86
C SER A 75 0.46 9.08 7.17
N MET A 76 1.45 8.69 7.97
CA MET A 76 1.21 8.11 9.30
C MET A 76 2.21 8.64 10.30
N VAL A 77 1.76 8.95 11.52
CA VAL A 77 2.60 9.41 12.62
C VAL A 77 2.72 8.30 13.66
N GLY A 78 3.95 8.11 14.16
CA GLY A 78 4.24 7.12 15.20
C GLY A 78 5.68 7.25 15.68
N PHE A 79 6.19 6.16 16.27
CA PHE A 79 7.53 6.09 16.83
C PHE A 79 8.31 4.96 16.16
N MET A 80 9.61 5.19 15.93
CA MET A 80 10.49 4.15 15.42
C MET A 80 10.85 3.18 16.56
N ALA A 81 10.41 1.92 16.46
CA ALA A 81 10.90 0.91 17.38
C ALA A 81 12.42 0.74 17.26
N PRO A 82 13.14 0.48 18.37
CA PRO A 82 14.59 0.29 18.33
C PRO A 82 14.97 -0.82 17.34
N PRO A 83 15.78 -0.52 16.31
CA PRO A 83 16.22 -1.52 15.36
C PRO A 83 17.39 -2.34 15.93
N LEU A 84 17.67 -3.49 15.32
CA LEU A 84 18.79 -4.35 15.69
C LEU A 84 20.15 -3.75 15.33
N THR A 85 20.20 -2.85 14.35
CA THR A 85 21.42 -2.19 13.85
C THR A 85 21.23 -0.70 13.72
N PRO A 86 22.31 0.12 13.87
CA PRO A 86 22.20 1.58 13.75
C PRO A 86 21.81 2.08 12.36
N THR A 87 22.11 1.30 11.31
CA THR A 87 21.75 1.60 9.92
C THR A 87 20.70 0.61 9.47
N ILE A 88 19.60 1.08 8.94
CA ILE A 88 18.37 0.30 8.68
C ILE A 88 17.85 0.50 7.27
N ASN A 89 17.40 -0.58 6.64
CA ASN A 89 16.67 -0.61 5.37
C ASN A 89 15.16 -0.65 5.58
N PHE A 90 14.73 -1.04 6.76
CA PHE A 90 13.35 -1.00 7.21
C PHE A 90 13.29 -0.84 8.74
N PHE A 91 12.14 -0.44 9.25
CA PHE A 91 11.86 -0.39 10.67
C PHE A 91 10.38 -0.65 10.96
N VAL A 92 10.07 -0.84 12.22
CA VAL A 92 8.69 -0.93 12.70
C VAL A 92 8.28 0.42 13.26
N LEU A 93 7.18 0.96 12.70
CA LEU A 93 6.49 2.12 13.24
C LEU A 93 5.47 1.64 14.26
N THR A 94 5.51 2.20 15.47
CA THR A 94 4.64 1.84 16.60
C THR A 94 3.79 3.03 17.01
N ARG A 95 2.63 2.74 17.63
CA ARG A 95 1.72 3.76 18.17
C ARG A 95 2.36 4.51 19.34
N GLU A 96 3.00 3.76 20.23
CA GLU A 96 3.60 4.26 21.46
C GLU A 96 5.12 4.07 21.41
N PRO A 97 5.90 4.93 22.09
CA PRO A 97 7.34 4.75 22.19
C PRO A 97 7.69 3.41 22.84
N MET A 98 8.55 2.64 22.21
CA MET A 98 9.03 1.36 22.71
C MET A 98 10.53 1.41 22.96
N SER A 99 10.96 1.04 24.17
CA SER A 99 12.39 0.91 24.50
C SER A 99 12.93 -0.51 24.24
N ILE A 100 12.09 -1.46 23.85
CA ILE A 100 12.43 -2.86 23.60
C ILE A 100 12.17 -3.16 22.11
N CYS A 101 13.12 -3.90 21.51
CA CYS A 101 12.99 -4.33 20.12
C CYS A 101 11.80 -5.33 19.97
N PRO A 102 10.80 -5.05 19.12
CA PRO A 102 9.65 -5.94 18.91
C PRO A 102 10.04 -7.26 18.25
N PHE A 103 11.20 -7.33 17.59
CA PHE A 103 11.72 -8.55 16.95
C PHE A 103 12.37 -9.53 17.94
N CYS A 104 12.53 -9.15 19.20
CA CYS A 104 13.17 -9.99 20.21
C CYS A 104 12.20 -10.93 20.95
N GLY A 105 10.90 -10.89 20.59
CA GLY A 105 9.87 -11.78 21.08
C GLY A 105 9.69 -13.00 20.16
N SER A 106 9.28 -14.15 20.75
CA SER A 106 9.07 -15.41 20.03
C SER A 106 7.65 -15.59 19.48
N ASP A 107 6.76 -14.62 19.67
CA ASP A 107 5.35 -14.76 19.33
C ASP A 107 5.09 -14.33 17.89
N ALA A 108 4.61 -15.29 17.09
CA ALA A 108 4.33 -15.15 15.66
C ALA A 108 3.02 -14.36 15.37
N ASP A 109 2.38 -13.79 16.40
CA ASP A 109 1.16 -13.01 16.22
C ASP A 109 1.50 -11.57 15.86
N TRP A 110 0.97 -11.12 14.71
CA TRP A 110 1.11 -9.74 14.25
C TRP A 110 0.50 -8.77 15.28
N PRO A 111 1.29 -7.90 15.90
CA PRO A 111 0.74 -6.86 16.77
C PRO A 111 -0.13 -5.88 15.99
N THR A 112 -1.25 -5.47 16.58
CA THR A 112 -2.23 -4.60 15.93
C THR A 112 -1.84 -3.12 15.88
N ASP A 113 -0.80 -2.75 16.57
CA ASP A 113 -0.32 -1.38 16.74
C ASP A 113 1.07 -1.15 16.13
N ILE A 114 1.40 -1.90 15.09
CA ILE A 114 2.63 -1.74 14.33
C ILE A 114 2.39 -1.71 12.82
N VAL A 115 3.26 -0.98 12.12
CA VAL A 115 3.35 -0.93 10.65
C VAL A 115 4.83 -1.06 10.25
N VAL A 116 5.12 -1.90 9.26
CA VAL A 116 6.48 -1.97 8.72
C VAL A 116 6.71 -0.82 7.74
N VAL A 117 7.83 -0.12 7.89
CA VAL A 117 8.25 0.95 6.99
C VAL A 117 9.48 0.48 6.23
N LYS A 118 9.37 0.36 4.92
CA LYS A 118 10.47 0.02 4.00
C LYS A 118 11.12 1.29 3.47
N LEU A 119 12.43 1.28 3.34
CA LEU A 119 13.24 2.40 2.90
C LEU A 119 13.95 2.06 1.60
N ASP A 120 13.93 2.96 0.61
CA ASP A 120 14.70 2.79 -0.62
C ASP A 120 16.21 2.97 -0.39
N ASN A 121 16.59 3.78 0.60
CA ASN A 121 17.97 3.99 1.00
C ASN A 121 18.11 3.81 2.51
N PRO A 122 19.22 3.20 2.97
CA PRO A 122 19.46 3.05 4.39
C PRO A 122 19.54 4.41 5.11
N VAL A 123 18.95 4.48 6.30
CA VAL A 123 19.00 5.66 7.17
C VAL A 123 19.60 5.31 8.53
N THR A 124 20.08 6.31 9.23
CA THR A 124 20.44 6.17 10.64
C THR A 124 19.17 6.10 11.47
N ALA A 125 19.12 5.17 12.42
CA ALA A 125 17.99 5.03 13.33
C ALA A 125 17.75 6.32 14.13
N LEU A 126 16.50 6.70 14.23
CA LEU A 126 16.04 7.85 15.02
C LEU A 126 15.80 7.43 16.48
N PRO A 127 15.83 8.38 17.44
CA PRO A 127 15.48 8.07 18.83
C PRO A 127 14.06 7.50 18.94
N PHE A 128 13.90 6.45 19.73
CA PHE A 128 12.64 5.72 19.87
C PHE A 128 11.51 6.53 20.52
N ASP A 129 11.85 7.60 21.25
CA ASP A 129 10.94 8.50 21.96
C ASP A 129 10.60 9.78 21.17
N SER A 130 11.13 9.91 19.96
CA SER A 130 10.86 11.04 19.08
C SER A 130 9.77 10.65 18.06
N PRO A 131 8.63 11.37 18.01
CA PRO A 131 7.60 11.10 17.01
C PRO A 131 8.11 11.43 15.62
N ILE A 132 7.75 10.59 14.67
CA ILE A 132 8.09 10.74 13.25
C ILE A 132 6.85 10.65 12.39
N ARG A 133 6.84 11.41 11.30
CA ARG A 133 5.86 11.27 10.23
C ARG A 133 6.48 10.49 9.08
N VAL A 134 5.81 9.45 8.66
CA VAL A 134 6.14 8.63 7.49
C VAL A 134 5.18 8.96 6.37
N ILE A 135 5.70 9.27 5.20
CA ILE A 135 4.91 9.47 3.97
C ILE A 135 5.39 8.45 2.95
N GLY A 136 4.47 7.73 2.32
CA GLY A 136 4.84 6.71 1.34
C GLY A 136 3.67 5.95 0.78
N THR A 137 3.95 4.93 -0.04
CA THR A 137 2.94 4.08 -0.66
C THR A 137 2.52 2.98 0.30
N LEU A 138 1.21 2.82 0.50
CA LEU A 138 0.64 1.76 1.33
C LEU A 138 0.65 0.43 0.59
N GLU A 139 1.17 -0.61 1.24
CA GLU A 139 1.17 -1.99 0.76
C GLU A 139 0.48 -2.90 1.78
N LEU A 140 -0.42 -3.77 1.31
CA LEU A 140 -1.18 -4.69 2.15
C LEU A 140 -0.89 -6.16 1.79
N GLY A 141 -1.22 -7.04 2.72
CA GLY A 141 -1.06 -8.49 2.55
C GLY A 141 0.18 -9.05 3.25
N SER A 142 0.20 -10.36 3.45
CA SER A 142 1.29 -11.05 4.12
C SER A 142 2.55 -11.05 3.28
N GLU A 143 3.65 -10.58 3.85
CA GLU A 143 4.99 -10.63 3.25
C GLU A 143 6.01 -11.04 4.31
N VAL A 144 6.97 -11.85 3.89
CA VAL A 144 8.08 -12.30 4.72
C VAL A 144 9.34 -11.58 4.28
N ASP A 145 9.98 -10.86 5.18
CA ASP A 145 11.28 -10.25 4.93
C ASP A 145 12.35 -11.33 4.79
N ALA A 146 13.12 -11.31 3.69
CA ALA A 146 14.04 -12.37 3.35
C ALA A 146 15.28 -12.44 4.26
N GLU A 147 15.67 -11.32 4.89
CA GLU A 147 16.85 -11.26 5.75
C GLU A 147 16.52 -11.66 7.20
N THR A 148 15.38 -11.17 7.69
CA THR A 148 15.01 -11.33 9.10
C THR A 148 13.97 -12.41 9.35
N GLY A 149 13.26 -12.85 8.31
CA GLY A 149 12.11 -13.75 8.42
C GLY A 149 10.85 -13.08 9.01
N PHE A 150 10.88 -11.76 9.20
CA PHE A 150 9.76 -11.02 9.78
C PHE A 150 8.55 -11.01 8.85
N VAL A 151 7.39 -11.38 9.39
CA VAL A 151 6.12 -11.38 8.63
C VAL A 151 5.41 -10.06 8.87
N SER A 152 4.98 -9.39 7.80
CA SER A 152 4.23 -8.14 7.87
C SER A 152 2.91 -8.22 7.10
N LEU A 153 1.88 -7.55 7.61
CA LEU A 153 0.55 -7.45 6.97
C LEU A 153 0.30 -6.06 6.39
N VAL A 154 0.82 -5.03 7.03
CA VAL A 154 0.68 -3.63 6.64
C VAL A 154 2.06 -3.01 6.53
N ARG A 155 2.34 -2.43 5.38
CA ARG A 155 3.64 -1.79 5.08
C ARG A 155 3.45 -0.44 4.43
N ILE A 156 4.41 0.45 4.68
CA ILE A 156 4.55 1.71 3.95
C ILE A 156 5.92 1.72 3.29
N LYS A 157 5.96 1.78 1.96
CA LYS A 157 7.19 2.07 1.23
C LYS A 157 7.42 3.56 1.29
N ALA A 158 8.30 4.00 2.20
CA ALA A 158 8.49 5.40 2.52
C ALA A 158 9.16 6.17 1.39
N SER A 159 8.59 7.31 1.05
CA SER A 159 9.19 8.33 0.19
C SER A 159 9.78 9.48 1.00
N SER A 160 9.27 9.72 2.22
CA SER A 160 9.76 10.74 3.15
C SER A 160 9.62 10.30 4.60
N LEU A 161 10.59 10.73 5.42
CA LEU A 161 10.57 10.64 6.88
C LEU A 161 10.80 12.03 7.45
N GLU A 162 9.92 12.47 8.36
CA GLU A 162 9.98 13.78 8.98
C GLU A 162 9.98 13.61 10.51
N ALA A 163 11.04 14.10 11.18
CA ALA A 163 11.03 14.21 12.63
C ALA A 163 10.09 15.34 13.06
N MET A 164 9.32 15.12 14.13
CA MET A 164 8.31 16.07 14.61
C MET A 164 8.79 16.77 15.89
#